data_f5587f0e5fda8fecbcf815946dad8092
#
_entry.id   f5587f0e5fda8fecbcf815946dad8092
#
_cell.length_a   1.000
_cell.length_b   1.000
_cell.length_c   1.000
_cell.angle_alpha   90.00
_cell.angle_beta   90.00
_cell.angle_gamma   90.00
#
_symmetry.space_group_name_H-M   'P 1'
#
loop_
_entity.id
_entity.type
_entity.pdbx_description
1 polymer ?
#
loop_
_entity_poly.entity_id
_entity_poly.type
_entity_poly.pdbx_seq_one_letter_code
_entity_poly.pdbx_strand_id
1 'polypeptide(L)'
;MHIIQQKILNLAKGRNLAELTLRKIGELVGEPDSPQKIKHHLDKLIEKGLLLHSADGKRLEAMSSGLDRKSKIISLPIVGSANCGEALAFADEKIEGYLKVSLHTLDSSLSGRIGDLYVLCAIGDSMNRANIKGKSIEEGDYAIIDKTVKLPKNGEYVVSVIDGLSNIKRFYDDQKNDQIILFSESTMDIPPIYIHKEDFAEYFICGKVVDVFKKPDKEKIWQDAAGSDAIKNLGKIKREESEYYNSL
;
A
#
# COMPACT_ATOMS: atom_id res chain seq x y z
N MET A 1 -8.18 -11.07 12.17
CA MET A 1 -7.20 -12.18 12.11
C MET A 1 -7.26 -13.01 13.41
N HIS A 2 -7.26 -14.33 13.30
CA HIS A 2 -7.32 -15.23 14.47
C HIS A 2 -6.01 -15.11 15.29
N ILE A 3 -6.10 -15.20 16.64
CA ILE A 3 -4.94 -15.03 17.53
C ILE A 3 -3.78 -15.99 17.22
N ILE A 4 -4.09 -17.22 16.81
CA ILE A 4 -3.09 -18.22 16.40
C ILE A 4 -2.37 -17.78 15.11
N GLN A 5 -3.09 -17.23 14.14
CA GLN A 5 -2.49 -16.70 12.90
C GLN A 5 -1.49 -15.57 13.20
N GLN A 6 -1.84 -14.70 14.14
CA GLN A 6 -0.96 -13.60 14.56
C GLN A 6 0.32 -14.10 15.22
N LYS A 7 0.19 -15.13 16.09
CA LYS A 7 1.34 -15.78 16.73
C LYS A 7 2.22 -16.50 15.71
N ILE A 8 1.63 -17.20 14.73
CA ILE A 8 2.37 -17.86 13.64
C ILE A 8 3.13 -16.83 12.80
N LEU A 9 2.50 -15.71 12.41
CA LEU A 9 3.16 -14.65 11.67
C LEU A 9 4.31 -14.02 12.46
N ASN A 10 4.13 -13.79 13.75
CA ASN A 10 5.20 -13.27 14.59
C ASN A 10 6.39 -14.25 14.70
N LEU A 11 6.10 -15.55 14.78
CA LEU A 11 7.13 -16.59 14.77
C LEU A 11 7.89 -16.62 13.43
N ALA A 12 7.16 -16.47 12.32
CA ALA A 12 7.69 -16.49 10.97
C ALA A 12 8.58 -15.28 10.63
N LYS A 13 8.47 -14.16 11.37
CA LYS A 13 9.35 -12.99 11.20
C LYS A 13 10.81 -13.25 11.56
N GLY A 14 11.05 -14.20 12.42
CA GLY A 14 12.41 -14.51 12.91
C GLY A 14 12.90 -15.92 12.60
N ARG A 15 12.05 -16.77 12.00
CA ARG A 15 12.37 -18.19 11.77
C ARG A 15 11.76 -18.70 10.47
N ASN A 16 12.51 -19.57 9.79
CA ASN A 16 11.98 -20.33 8.67
C ASN A 16 11.02 -21.43 9.19
N LEU A 17 9.73 -21.29 8.91
CA LEU A 17 8.73 -22.25 9.38
C LEU A 17 8.79 -23.59 8.63
N ALA A 18 9.39 -23.66 7.44
CA ALA A 18 9.56 -24.91 6.69
C ALA A 18 10.51 -25.90 7.38
N GLU A 19 11.37 -25.41 8.27
CA GLU A 19 12.30 -26.24 9.05
C GLU A 19 11.66 -26.79 10.33
N LEU A 20 10.44 -26.37 10.66
CA LEU A 20 9.75 -26.74 11.88
C LEU A 20 8.62 -27.75 11.58
N THR A 21 8.46 -28.74 12.46
CA THR A 21 7.29 -29.61 12.41
C THR A 21 6.05 -28.85 12.90
N LEU A 22 4.85 -29.26 12.43
CA LEU A 22 3.57 -28.65 12.89
C LEU A 22 3.43 -28.70 14.41
N ARG A 23 3.91 -29.77 15.06
CA ARG A 23 3.93 -29.86 16.53
C ARG A 23 4.83 -28.80 17.14
N LYS A 24 6.02 -28.61 16.57
CA LYS A 24 6.96 -27.59 17.08
C LYS A 24 6.44 -26.18 16.92
N ILE A 25 5.78 -25.89 15.80
CA ILE A 25 5.07 -24.62 15.62
C ILE A 25 3.95 -24.48 16.67
N GLY A 26 3.17 -25.55 16.89
CA GLY A 26 2.11 -25.58 17.91
C GLY A 26 2.64 -25.26 19.30
N GLU A 27 3.72 -25.91 19.74
CA GLU A 27 4.38 -25.62 21.02
C GLU A 27 4.78 -24.13 21.14
N LEU A 28 5.39 -23.57 20.10
CA LEU A 28 5.87 -22.19 20.09
C LEU A 28 4.76 -21.14 20.09
N VAL A 29 3.58 -21.50 19.56
CA VAL A 29 2.42 -20.59 19.56
C VAL A 29 1.45 -20.87 20.71
N GLY A 30 1.74 -21.88 21.57
CA GLY A 30 0.90 -22.23 22.72
C GLY A 30 -0.29 -23.13 22.39
N GLU A 31 -0.20 -23.95 21.35
CA GLU A 31 -1.22 -24.92 20.88
C GLU A 31 -0.57 -26.28 20.57
N PRO A 32 0.07 -26.94 21.54
CA PRO A 32 0.90 -28.14 21.31
C PRO A 32 0.11 -29.36 20.83
N ASP A 33 -1.14 -29.47 21.26
CA ASP A 33 -1.97 -30.67 21.07
C ASP A 33 -2.81 -30.69 19.78
N SER A 34 -2.68 -29.66 18.94
CA SER A 34 -3.54 -29.46 17.77
C SER A 34 -2.78 -29.20 16.46
N PRO A 35 -1.94 -30.15 15.97
CA PRO A 35 -1.16 -29.93 14.74
C PRO A 35 -2.04 -29.67 13.50
N GLN A 36 -3.23 -30.27 13.43
CA GLN A 36 -4.16 -30.03 12.32
C GLN A 36 -4.72 -28.60 12.34
N LYS A 37 -4.99 -28.05 13.54
CA LYS A 37 -5.39 -26.65 13.72
C LYS A 37 -4.27 -25.70 13.26
N ILE A 38 -3.02 -26.02 13.59
CA ILE A 38 -1.85 -25.27 13.12
C ILE A 38 -1.73 -25.33 11.60
N LYS A 39 -1.88 -26.53 10.99
CA LYS A 39 -1.89 -26.68 9.53
C LYS A 39 -2.97 -25.82 8.88
N HIS A 40 -4.20 -25.88 9.37
CA HIS A 40 -5.31 -25.08 8.86
C HIS A 40 -5.01 -23.56 8.89
N HIS A 41 -4.40 -23.08 9.99
CA HIS A 41 -4.04 -21.67 10.09
C HIS A 41 -2.85 -21.30 9.19
N LEU A 42 -1.87 -22.20 8.98
CA LEU A 42 -0.78 -22.02 8.03
C LEU A 42 -1.32 -21.93 6.59
N ASP A 43 -2.17 -22.90 6.20
CA ASP A 43 -2.76 -22.93 4.86
C ASP A 43 -3.56 -21.64 4.57
N LYS A 44 -4.34 -21.16 5.56
CA LYS A 44 -5.04 -19.87 5.44
C LYS A 44 -4.12 -18.66 5.36
N LEU A 45 -2.98 -18.69 6.02
CA LEU A 45 -2.00 -17.60 5.92
C LEU A 45 -1.28 -17.61 4.57
N ILE A 46 -1.03 -18.79 4.01
CA ILE A 46 -0.48 -18.95 2.66
C ILE A 46 -1.51 -18.51 1.61
N GLU A 47 -2.77 -18.94 1.73
CA GLU A 47 -3.87 -18.54 0.85
C GLU A 47 -4.06 -17.01 0.84
N LYS A 48 -3.92 -16.37 1.99
CA LYS A 48 -3.96 -14.91 2.14
C LYS A 48 -2.65 -14.20 1.69
N GLY A 49 -1.66 -14.92 1.23
CA GLY A 49 -0.36 -14.36 0.84
C GLY A 49 0.45 -13.77 2.00
N LEU A 50 0.09 -14.06 3.24
CA LEU A 50 0.79 -13.57 4.45
C LEU A 50 2.00 -14.45 4.82
N LEU A 51 2.01 -15.69 4.32
CA LEU A 51 3.16 -16.59 4.32
C LEU A 51 3.46 -17.01 2.88
N LEU A 52 4.73 -17.01 2.50
CA LEU A 52 5.18 -17.39 1.18
C LEU A 52 6.21 -18.49 1.26
N HIS A 53 6.07 -19.48 0.36
CA HIS A 53 7.14 -20.42 0.07
C HIS A 53 8.19 -19.74 -0.81
N SER A 54 9.47 -19.95 -0.52
CA SER A 54 10.54 -19.61 -1.47
C SER A 54 10.38 -20.43 -2.76
N ALA A 55 10.97 -19.93 -3.86
CA ALA A 55 10.88 -20.59 -5.17
C ALA A 55 11.41 -22.04 -5.18
N ASP A 56 12.34 -22.37 -4.26
CA ASP A 56 12.91 -23.71 -4.06
C ASP A 56 12.12 -24.57 -3.05
N GLY A 57 11.01 -24.04 -2.49
CA GLY A 57 10.17 -24.73 -1.50
C GLY A 57 10.80 -24.95 -0.13
N LYS A 58 12.06 -24.51 0.07
CA LYS A 58 12.82 -24.80 1.31
C LYS A 58 12.55 -23.79 2.44
N ARG A 59 11.84 -22.71 2.16
CA ARG A 59 11.53 -21.68 3.15
C ARG A 59 10.04 -21.38 3.14
N LEU A 60 9.49 -21.22 4.34
CA LEU A 60 8.16 -20.69 4.59
C LEU A 60 8.32 -19.55 5.59
N GLU A 61 8.22 -18.35 5.10
CA GLU A 61 8.46 -17.12 5.86
C GLU A 61 7.21 -16.26 5.85
N ALA A 62 7.01 -15.50 6.94
CA ALA A 62 6.02 -14.44 6.90
C ALA A 62 6.37 -13.53 5.72
N MET A 63 5.38 -13.18 4.94
CA MET A 63 5.49 -12.03 4.07
C MET A 63 5.81 -10.87 5.03
N SER A 64 7.09 -10.65 5.26
CA SER A 64 7.54 -9.48 5.97
C SER A 64 6.99 -8.33 5.16
N SER A 65 6.18 -7.48 5.77
CA SER A 65 5.80 -6.22 5.18
C SER A 65 7.08 -5.59 4.62
N GLY A 66 7.40 -5.91 3.37
CA GLY A 66 8.32 -5.24 2.51
C GLY A 66 9.83 -5.30 2.74
N LEU A 67 10.37 -6.06 3.67
CA LEU A 67 11.82 -6.08 3.85
C LEU A 67 12.42 -7.48 3.67
N ASP A 68 12.56 -7.89 2.42
CA ASP A 68 13.73 -8.69 2.06
C ASP A 68 14.95 -7.75 2.23
N ARG A 69 15.82 -8.02 3.21
CA ARG A 69 17.02 -7.20 3.49
C ARG A 69 17.98 -7.08 2.29
N LYS A 70 17.76 -7.86 1.24
CA LYS A 70 18.50 -7.82 -0.04
C LYS A 70 17.76 -7.04 -1.13
N SER A 71 16.42 -6.92 -1.06
CA SER A 71 15.64 -6.18 -2.05
C SER A 71 15.44 -4.74 -1.59
N LYS A 72 15.91 -3.81 -2.40
CA LYS A 72 15.60 -2.37 -2.24
C LYS A 72 14.20 -2.02 -2.75
N ILE A 73 13.43 -3.00 -3.23
CA ILE A 73 12.06 -2.84 -3.73
C ILE A 73 11.10 -3.35 -2.67
N ILE A 74 10.13 -2.54 -2.32
CA ILE A 74 9.03 -2.87 -1.41
C ILE A 74 7.72 -2.94 -2.18
N SER A 75 6.75 -3.68 -1.64
CA SER A 75 5.39 -3.78 -2.19
C SER A 75 4.41 -3.16 -1.19
N LEU A 76 3.73 -2.11 -1.61
CA LEU A 76 2.69 -1.44 -0.83
C LEU A 76 1.32 -1.90 -1.34
N PRO A 77 0.40 -2.34 -0.47
CA PRO A 77 -0.92 -2.78 -0.89
C PRO A 77 -1.73 -1.61 -1.46
N ILE A 78 -2.35 -1.79 -2.62
CA ILE A 78 -3.32 -0.87 -3.20
C ILE A 78 -4.68 -1.29 -2.67
N VAL A 79 -5.34 -0.39 -1.96
CA VAL A 79 -6.67 -0.60 -1.37
C VAL A 79 -7.67 0.18 -2.21
N GLY A 80 -8.74 -0.48 -2.62
CA GLY A 80 -9.78 0.14 -3.45
C GLY A 80 -10.46 1.33 -2.77
N SER A 81 -10.94 2.26 -3.59
CA SER A 81 -11.45 3.59 -3.17
C SER A 81 -12.69 3.57 -2.27
N ALA A 82 -13.37 2.46 -2.09
CA ALA A 82 -14.75 2.44 -1.61
C ALA A 82 -14.95 2.23 -0.09
N ASN A 83 -13.92 1.86 0.71
CA ASN A 83 -14.17 1.46 2.10
C ASN A 83 -13.01 1.75 3.07
N CYS A 84 -12.66 3.02 3.27
CA CYS A 84 -11.66 3.34 4.30
C CYS A 84 -12.18 3.22 5.75
N GLY A 85 -13.49 3.30 6.01
CA GLY A 85 -14.06 3.20 7.37
C GLY A 85 -14.00 1.78 7.94
N GLU A 86 -14.47 0.81 7.18
CA GLU A 86 -14.37 -0.62 7.50
C GLU A 86 -13.05 -1.24 7.03
N ALA A 87 -12.34 -0.61 6.09
CA ALA A 87 -11.13 -1.13 5.48
C ALA A 87 -9.94 -1.26 6.44
N LEU A 88 -9.93 -0.57 7.56
CA LEU A 88 -8.93 -0.84 8.60
C LEU A 88 -9.17 -2.18 9.32
N ALA A 89 -10.42 -2.68 9.31
CA ALA A 89 -10.76 -4.02 9.78
C ALA A 89 -10.75 -5.07 8.65
N PHE A 90 -10.96 -4.63 7.39
CA PHE A 90 -11.11 -5.49 6.20
C PHE A 90 -10.03 -5.25 5.14
N ALA A 91 -8.96 -4.53 5.44
CA ALA A 91 -7.85 -4.26 4.51
C ALA A 91 -7.23 -5.56 3.93
N ASP A 92 -7.41 -6.69 4.63
CA ASP A 92 -6.96 -8.01 4.14
C ASP A 92 -7.89 -8.59 3.05
N GLU A 93 -9.12 -8.07 2.87
CA GLU A 93 -10.12 -8.67 1.96
C GLU A 93 -10.28 -7.93 0.62
N LYS A 94 -9.74 -6.71 0.47
CA LYS A 94 -9.92 -5.89 -0.74
C LYS A 94 -8.61 -5.26 -1.26
N ILE A 95 -7.51 -6.00 -1.21
CA ILE A 95 -6.29 -5.57 -1.89
C ILE A 95 -6.48 -5.78 -3.38
N GLU A 96 -6.50 -4.71 -4.17
CA GLU A 96 -6.64 -4.73 -5.62
C GLU A 96 -5.31 -5.03 -6.33
N GLY A 97 -4.20 -4.85 -5.64
CA GLY A 97 -2.86 -5.08 -6.17
C GLY A 97 -1.77 -4.53 -5.26
N TYR A 98 -0.58 -4.41 -5.80
CA TYR A 98 0.58 -3.90 -5.07
C TYR A 98 1.36 -2.90 -5.91
N LEU A 99 1.63 -1.73 -5.35
CA LEU A 99 2.58 -0.77 -5.90
C LEU A 99 3.99 -1.17 -5.47
N LYS A 100 4.85 -1.49 -6.45
CA LYS A 100 6.26 -1.81 -6.19
C LYS A 100 7.09 -0.54 -6.33
N VAL A 101 7.77 -0.16 -5.25
CA VAL A 101 8.59 1.05 -5.22
C VAL A 101 9.96 0.76 -4.63
N SER A 102 10.97 1.51 -5.04
CA SER A 102 12.27 1.46 -4.38
C SER A 102 12.16 2.07 -2.98
N LEU A 103 12.76 1.43 -1.98
CA LEU A 103 12.80 1.95 -0.62
C LEU A 103 13.44 3.35 -0.56
N HIS A 104 14.38 3.63 -1.46
CA HIS A 104 15.04 4.94 -1.55
C HIS A 104 14.15 6.07 -2.10
N THR A 105 13.01 5.73 -2.72
CA THR A 105 12.06 6.74 -3.20
C THR A 105 11.11 7.20 -2.10
N LEU A 106 11.02 6.44 -1.00
CA LEU A 106 10.26 6.83 0.18
C LEU A 106 11.13 7.64 1.15
N ASP A 107 10.48 8.49 1.92
CA ASP A 107 11.11 9.19 3.02
C ASP A 107 11.72 8.21 4.02
N SER A 108 12.94 8.48 4.48
CA SER A 108 13.66 7.61 5.43
C SER A 108 12.89 7.40 6.73
N SER A 109 12.07 8.36 7.15
CA SER A 109 11.20 8.24 8.33
C SER A 109 10.11 7.17 8.19
N LEU A 110 9.77 6.77 6.96
CA LEU A 110 8.75 5.77 6.66
C LEU A 110 9.35 4.36 6.54
N SER A 111 10.66 4.24 6.35
CA SER A 111 11.32 2.96 6.08
C SER A 111 11.15 1.92 7.20
N GLY A 112 11.01 2.37 8.44
CA GLY A 112 10.73 1.50 9.61
C GLY A 112 9.26 1.12 9.80
N ARG A 113 8.33 1.72 9.04
CA ARG A 113 6.88 1.62 9.22
C ARG A 113 6.14 1.21 7.95
N ILE A 114 6.81 0.50 7.04
CA ILE A 114 6.24 0.09 5.74
C ILE A 114 4.94 -0.69 5.92
N GLY A 115 4.82 -1.52 6.97
CA GLY A 115 3.60 -2.26 7.30
C GLY A 115 2.40 -1.39 7.71
N ASP A 116 2.64 -0.11 7.96
CA ASP A 116 1.61 0.87 8.30
C ASP A 116 1.20 1.73 7.09
N LEU A 117 1.80 1.47 5.93
CA LEU A 117 1.52 2.20 4.70
C LEU A 117 0.59 1.39 3.79
N TYR A 118 -0.32 2.10 3.14
CA TYR A 118 -1.11 1.58 2.04
C TYR A 118 -1.22 2.63 0.92
N VAL A 119 -1.76 2.24 -0.21
CA VAL A 119 -1.87 3.07 -1.42
C VAL A 119 -3.33 3.23 -1.78
N LEU A 120 -3.73 4.43 -2.13
CA LEU A 120 -4.97 4.73 -2.83
C LEU A 120 -4.66 5.20 -4.25
N CYS A 121 -5.42 4.69 -5.22
CA CYS A 121 -5.45 5.26 -6.56
C CYS A 121 -6.41 6.44 -6.55
N ALA A 122 -5.92 7.63 -6.88
CA ALA A 122 -6.72 8.84 -6.89
C ALA A 122 -7.75 8.82 -8.01
N ILE A 123 -8.97 9.27 -7.71
CA ILE A 123 -10.07 9.42 -8.65
C ILE A 123 -10.51 10.89 -8.64
N GLY A 124 -10.56 11.49 -9.83
CA GLY A 124 -10.95 12.88 -10.03
C GLY A 124 -9.86 13.89 -9.61
N ASP A 125 -10.20 15.18 -9.74
CA ASP A 125 -9.26 16.30 -9.67
C ASP A 125 -9.42 17.16 -8.42
N SER A 126 -10.02 16.65 -7.35
CA SER A 126 -10.28 17.42 -6.14
C SER A 126 -9.04 17.90 -5.40
N MET A 127 -7.88 17.36 -5.74
CA MET A 127 -6.58 17.65 -5.10
C MET A 127 -5.48 17.96 -6.12
N ASN A 128 -5.84 18.41 -7.33
CA ASN A 128 -4.88 18.70 -8.39
C ASN A 128 -4.02 19.96 -8.16
N ARG A 129 -4.31 20.71 -7.11
CA ARG A 129 -3.48 21.83 -6.58
C ARG A 129 -2.85 21.52 -5.23
N ALA A 130 -3.01 20.31 -4.71
CA ALA A 130 -2.35 19.91 -3.48
C ALA A 130 -0.82 20.02 -3.60
N ASN A 131 -0.17 20.24 -2.46
CA ASN A 131 1.29 20.32 -2.40
C ASN A 131 1.84 19.32 -1.37
N ILE A 132 1.98 18.07 -1.79
CA ILE A 132 2.55 17.00 -0.96
C ILE A 132 4.00 16.79 -1.40
N LYS A 133 4.93 17.37 -0.67
CA LYS A 133 6.37 17.36 -1.03
C LYS A 133 6.63 17.87 -2.47
N GLY A 134 5.91 18.91 -2.88
CA GLY A 134 6.03 19.48 -4.22
C GLY A 134 5.22 18.76 -5.30
N LYS A 135 4.35 17.80 -4.93
CA LYS A 135 3.53 17.03 -5.87
C LYS A 135 2.05 17.29 -5.63
N SER A 136 1.29 17.49 -6.71
CA SER A 136 -0.18 17.46 -6.71
C SER A 136 -0.70 16.02 -6.72
N ILE A 137 -2.01 15.84 -6.56
CA ILE A 137 -2.71 14.58 -6.78
C ILE A 137 -3.65 14.75 -7.95
N GLU A 138 -3.44 13.99 -9.02
CA GLU A 138 -4.26 13.95 -10.22
C GLU A 138 -4.88 12.58 -10.40
N GLU A 139 -5.86 12.48 -11.26
CA GLU A 139 -6.55 11.21 -11.51
C GLU A 139 -5.58 10.11 -11.96
N GLY A 140 -5.64 8.98 -11.27
CA GLY A 140 -4.81 7.81 -11.49
C GLY A 140 -3.45 7.84 -10.79
N ASP A 141 -3.11 8.91 -10.06
CA ASP A 141 -1.93 8.95 -9.20
C ASP A 141 -2.09 8.00 -8.00
N TYR A 142 -0.97 7.58 -7.46
CA TYR A 142 -0.91 6.71 -6.29
C TYR A 142 -0.54 7.51 -5.04
N ALA A 143 -1.52 7.75 -4.17
CA ALA A 143 -1.30 8.39 -2.88
C ALA A 143 -0.85 7.35 -1.85
N ILE A 144 0.27 7.60 -1.17
CA ILE A 144 0.79 6.76 -0.09
C ILE A 144 0.25 7.28 1.23
N ILE A 145 -0.40 6.41 1.99
CA ILE A 145 -1.12 6.74 3.21
C ILE A 145 -0.46 6.08 4.41
N ASP A 146 -0.17 6.86 5.45
CA ASP A 146 0.20 6.36 6.76
C ASP A 146 -1.07 6.18 7.62
N LYS A 147 -1.47 4.93 7.84
CA LYS A 147 -2.69 4.59 8.59
C LYS A 147 -2.62 4.86 10.08
N THR A 148 -1.41 5.13 10.62
CA THR A 148 -1.23 5.37 12.07
C THR A 148 -1.65 6.77 12.50
N VAL A 149 -1.74 7.72 11.56
CA VAL A 149 -2.10 9.10 11.85
C VAL A 149 -3.62 9.23 11.88
N LYS A 150 -4.22 9.26 13.07
CA LYS A 150 -5.65 9.42 13.31
C LYS A 150 -6.03 10.84 13.77
N LEU A 151 -5.09 11.56 14.36
CA LEU A 151 -5.24 12.94 14.78
C LEU A 151 -4.31 13.84 13.95
N PRO A 152 -4.77 14.29 12.78
CA PRO A 152 -3.96 15.13 11.90
C PRO A 152 -3.82 16.55 12.46
N LYS A 153 -2.78 17.25 11.99
CA LYS A 153 -2.57 18.67 12.24
C LYS A 153 -3.18 19.52 11.14
N ASN A 154 -3.50 20.77 11.45
CA ASN A 154 -3.97 21.74 10.46
C ASN A 154 -3.02 21.83 9.26
N GLY A 155 -3.59 21.74 8.07
CA GLY A 155 -2.85 21.78 6.82
C GLY A 155 -2.35 20.43 6.30
N GLU A 156 -2.52 19.35 7.07
CA GLU A 156 -2.17 18.01 6.60
C GLU A 156 -3.22 17.46 5.62
N TYR A 157 -2.78 16.65 4.68
CA TYR A 157 -3.65 15.96 3.74
C TYR A 157 -4.03 14.60 4.32
N VAL A 158 -5.33 14.35 4.40
CA VAL A 158 -5.87 13.16 5.07
C VAL A 158 -6.78 12.38 4.13
N VAL A 159 -6.87 11.10 4.38
CA VAL A 159 -7.94 10.26 3.86
C VAL A 159 -9.04 10.20 4.91
N SER A 160 -10.23 10.59 4.54
CA SER A 160 -11.42 10.50 5.38
C SER A 160 -12.51 9.69 4.69
N VAL A 161 -13.39 9.07 5.48
CA VAL A 161 -14.61 8.42 4.98
C VAL A 161 -15.83 9.20 5.45
N ILE A 162 -16.62 9.65 4.49
CA ILE A 162 -17.86 10.37 4.72
C ILE A 162 -18.92 9.73 3.85
N ASP A 163 -20.04 9.35 4.43
CA ASP A 163 -21.14 8.65 3.74
C ASP A 163 -20.68 7.39 2.96
N GLY A 164 -19.70 6.67 3.54
CA GLY A 164 -19.14 5.46 2.92
C GLY A 164 -18.18 5.71 1.76
N LEU A 165 -17.88 6.97 1.43
CA LEU A 165 -16.95 7.35 0.36
C LEU A 165 -15.64 7.85 0.94
N SER A 166 -14.53 7.32 0.43
CA SER A 166 -13.21 7.80 0.79
C SER A 166 -12.87 9.08 0.04
N ASN A 167 -12.35 10.05 0.77
CA ASN A 167 -11.97 11.35 0.24
C ASN A 167 -10.55 11.70 0.68
N ILE A 168 -9.75 12.27 -0.24
CA ILE A 168 -8.52 12.95 0.12
C ILE A 168 -8.83 14.43 0.20
N LYS A 169 -8.57 15.04 1.35
CA LYS A 169 -8.82 16.45 1.60
C LYS A 169 -7.71 17.03 2.47
N ARG A 170 -7.62 18.35 2.49
CA ARG A 170 -6.78 19.08 3.44
C ARG A 170 -7.57 19.30 4.72
N PHE A 171 -6.97 18.95 5.84
CA PHE A 171 -7.59 18.99 7.15
C PHE A 171 -7.38 20.35 7.83
N TYR A 172 -8.43 20.87 8.47
CA TYR A 172 -8.38 22.03 9.31
C TYR A 172 -9.30 21.88 10.53
N ASP A 173 -8.74 21.97 11.73
CA ASP A 173 -9.48 22.05 12.99
C ASP A 173 -9.74 23.53 13.31
N ASP A 174 -10.97 23.96 13.11
CA ASP A 174 -11.45 25.29 13.46
C ASP A 174 -11.97 25.29 14.90
N GLN A 175 -11.03 25.47 15.82
CA GLN A 175 -11.33 25.49 17.27
C GLN A 175 -12.28 26.63 17.66
N LYS A 176 -12.29 27.73 16.89
CA LYS A 176 -13.14 28.89 17.19
C LYS A 176 -14.61 28.59 16.97
N ASN A 177 -14.93 27.83 15.94
CA ASN A 177 -16.30 27.48 15.56
C ASN A 177 -16.67 26.04 15.93
N ASP A 178 -15.80 25.34 16.66
CA ASP A 178 -15.97 23.97 17.12
C ASP A 178 -16.27 22.98 15.98
N GLN A 179 -15.54 23.11 14.88
CA GLN A 179 -15.78 22.31 13.67
C GLN A 179 -14.46 21.85 13.03
N ILE A 180 -14.55 20.75 12.30
CA ILE A 180 -13.53 20.27 11.37
C ILE A 180 -13.93 20.68 9.96
N ILE A 181 -12.98 21.22 9.21
CA ILE A 181 -13.17 21.57 7.80
C ILE A 181 -12.27 20.70 6.95
N LEU A 182 -12.85 20.00 5.99
CA LEU A 182 -12.14 19.23 4.99
C LEU A 182 -12.32 19.92 3.64
N PHE A 183 -11.24 20.47 3.09
CA PHE A 183 -11.34 21.21 1.85
C PHE A 183 -10.47 20.66 0.73
N SER A 184 -10.96 20.85 -0.47
CA SER A 184 -10.29 20.49 -1.72
C SER A 184 -9.26 21.56 -2.08
N GLU A 185 -8.13 21.13 -2.64
CA GLU A 185 -7.20 22.04 -3.32
C GLU A 185 -7.21 21.69 -4.81
N SER A 186 -8.13 22.33 -5.52
CA SER A 186 -8.46 22.02 -6.91
C SER A 186 -8.46 23.26 -7.80
N THR A 187 -8.37 23.02 -9.12
CA THR A 187 -8.67 24.03 -10.13
C THR A 187 -10.18 24.30 -10.26
N MET A 188 -11.00 23.36 -9.77
CA MET A 188 -12.45 23.51 -9.68
C MET A 188 -12.84 24.09 -8.33
N ASP A 189 -13.92 24.87 -8.30
CA ASP A 189 -14.52 25.36 -7.07
C ASP A 189 -15.36 24.24 -6.44
N ILE A 190 -14.75 23.51 -5.51
CA ILE A 190 -15.37 22.40 -4.80
C ILE A 190 -15.66 22.85 -3.36
N PRO A 191 -16.93 22.88 -2.92
CA PRO A 191 -17.27 23.29 -1.57
C PRO A 191 -16.56 22.46 -0.51
N PRO A 192 -16.13 23.10 0.60
CA PRO A 192 -15.58 22.38 1.75
C PRO A 192 -16.66 21.54 2.44
N ILE A 193 -16.21 20.53 3.19
CA ILE A 193 -17.07 19.75 4.07
C ILE A 193 -16.88 20.27 5.48
N TYR A 194 -17.96 20.68 6.15
CA TYR A 194 -17.96 21.16 7.51
C TYR A 194 -18.56 20.09 8.42
N ILE A 195 -17.84 19.70 9.45
CA ILE A 195 -18.26 18.67 10.39
C ILE A 195 -18.16 19.24 11.81
N HIS A 196 -19.28 19.31 12.53
CA HIS A 196 -19.23 19.70 13.95
C HIS A 196 -18.41 18.67 14.73
N LYS A 197 -17.64 19.12 15.73
CA LYS A 197 -16.74 18.20 16.46
C LYS A 197 -17.46 17.05 17.17
N GLU A 198 -18.68 17.28 17.63
CA GLU A 198 -19.51 16.21 18.23
C GLU A 198 -19.87 15.11 17.24
N ASP A 199 -19.95 15.45 15.93
CA ASP A 199 -20.24 14.48 14.86
C ASP A 199 -18.95 13.87 14.29
N PHE A 200 -17.78 14.40 14.68
CA PHE A 200 -16.50 13.96 14.19
C PHE A 200 -15.96 12.82 15.07
N ALA A 201 -16.01 11.61 14.56
CA ALA A 201 -15.39 10.46 15.21
C ALA A 201 -14.00 10.19 14.63
N GLU A 202 -13.07 9.72 15.46
CA GLU A 202 -11.68 9.41 15.05
C GLU A 202 -11.60 8.41 13.89
N TYR A 203 -12.62 7.56 13.74
CA TYR A 203 -12.68 6.59 12.65
C TYR A 203 -12.95 7.21 11.27
N PHE A 204 -13.37 8.47 11.19
CA PHE A 204 -13.48 9.18 9.91
C PHE A 204 -12.12 9.41 9.26
N ILE A 205 -11.02 9.52 10.03
CA ILE A 205 -9.68 9.67 9.50
C ILE A 205 -9.02 8.31 9.34
N CYS A 206 -8.84 7.89 8.10
CA CYS A 206 -8.20 6.62 7.75
C CYS A 206 -6.68 6.68 7.75
N GLY A 207 -6.12 7.88 7.59
CA GLY A 207 -4.69 8.11 7.62
C GLY A 207 -4.29 9.45 6.97
N LYS A 208 -3.00 9.69 6.97
CA LYS A 208 -2.38 10.88 6.39
C LYS A 208 -1.70 10.54 5.07
N VAL A 209 -1.87 11.38 4.05
CA VAL A 209 -1.09 11.28 2.81
C VAL A 209 0.35 11.72 3.09
N VAL A 210 1.30 10.84 2.87
CA VAL A 210 2.72 11.06 3.16
C VAL A 210 3.59 11.21 1.92
N ASP A 211 3.12 10.69 0.77
CA ASP A 211 3.78 10.86 -0.52
C ASP A 211 2.79 10.61 -1.67
N VAL A 212 3.20 10.96 -2.88
CA VAL A 212 2.45 10.72 -4.12
C VAL A 212 3.39 10.18 -5.19
N PHE A 213 3.00 9.08 -5.82
CA PHE A 213 3.65 8.59 -7.03
C PHE A 213 2.75 8.93 -8.22
N LYS A 214 3.28 9.71 -9.15
CA LYS A 214 2.55 10.12 -10.35
C LYS A 214 2.30 8.92 -11.25
N LYS A 215 1.10 8.85 -11.81
CA LYS A 215 0.78 7.88 -12.86
C LYS A 215 1.74 8.09 -14.03
N PRO A 216 2.42 7.04 -14.51
CA PRO A 216 3.31 7.18 -15.66
C PRO A 216 2.52 7.60 -16.91
N ASP A 217 2.94 8.69 -17.53
CA ASP A 217 2.49 9.02 -18.89
C ASP A 217 3.17 8.09 -19.90
N LYS A 218 2.43 7.04 -20.29
CA LYS A 218 2.95 6.01 -21.18
C LYS A 218 3.34 6.58 -22.55
N GLU A 219 2.58 7.53 -23.09
CA GLU A 219 2.85 8.13 -24.40
C GLU A 219 4.14 8.93 -24.37
N LYS A 220 4.31 9.77 -23.34
CA LYS A 220 5.53 10.54 -23.14
C LYS A 220 6.75 9.64 -22.96
N ILE A 221 6.64 8.60 -22.12
CA ILE A 221 7.72 7.64 -21.89
C ILE A 221 8.12 6.96 -23.21
N TRP A 222 7.15 6.54 -24.04
CA TRP A 222 7.45 5.92 -25.32
C TRP A 222 8.04 6.89 -26.33
N GLN A 223 7.63 8.17 -26.34
CA GLN A 223 8.21 9.21 -27.18
C GLN A 223 9.66 9.51 -26.77
N ASP A 224 9.90 9.71 -25.46
CA ASP A 224 11.25 9.93 -24.93
C ASP A 224 12.15 8.72 -25.19
N ALA A 225 11.61 7.50 -25.07
CA ALA A 225 12.32 6.27 -25.36
C ALA A 225 12.62 6.10 -26.85
N ALA A 226 11.70 6.43 -27.74
CA ALA A 226 11.92 6.36 -29.19
C ALA A 226 13.00 7.35 -29.68
N GLY A 227 13.21 8.45 -28.95
CA GLY A 227 14.29 9.42 -29.19
C GLY A 227 15.65 9.00 -28.64
N SER A 228 15.73 7.98 -27.78
CA SER A 228 16.99 7.55 -27.20
C SER A 228 17.69 6.49 -28.06
N ASP A 229 19.01 6.62 -28.24
CA ASP A 229 19.83 5.65 -29.01
C ASP A 229 19.80 4.21 -28.43
N ALA A 230 19.41 4.06 -27.18
CA ALA A 230 19.27 2.77 -26.53
C ALA A 230 18.16 1.90 -27.17
N ILE A 231 17.05 2.49 -27.63
CA ILE A 231 15.95 1.74 -28.29
C ILE A 231 16.26 1.47 -29.76
N LYS A 232 17.02 2.34 -30.44
CA LYS A 232 17.52 2.01 -31.77
C LYS A 232 18.36 0.73 -31.77
N ASN A 233 19.10 0.48 -30.70
CA ASN A 233 19.92 -0.72 -30.55
C ASN A 233 19.06 -1.97 -30.19
N LEU A 234 18.03 -1.85 -29.38
CA LEU A 234 17.08 -2.95 -29.09
C LEU A 234 16.27 -3.36 -30.34
N GLY A 235 15.90 -2.40 -31.18
CA GLY A 235 15.24 -2.66 -32.46
C GLY A 235 16.16 -3.36 -33.48
N LYS A 236 17.49 -3.13 -33.44
CA LYS A 236 18.47 -3.87 -34.23
C LYS A 236 18.62 -5.32 -33.75
N ILE A 237 18.78 -5.55 -32.44
CA ILE A 237 18.92 -6.89 -31.86
C ILE A 237 17.70 -7.77 -32.19
N LYS A 238 16.48 -7.23 -32.08
CA LYS A 238 15.26 -7.97 -32.47
C LYS A 238 15.14 -8.28 -33.95
N ARG A 239 15.69 -7.46 -34.82
CA ARG A 239 15.72 -7.74 -36.27
C ARG A 239 16.75 -8.82 -36.61
N GLU A 240 17.92 -8.79 -36.00
CA GLU A 240 18.97 -9.79 -36.17
C GLU A 240 18.53 -11.16 -35.66
N GLU A 241 17.81 -11.23 -34.49
CA GLU A 241 17.22 -12.47 -33.99
C GLU A 241 16.12 -13.01 -34.93
N SER A 242 15.24 -12.13 -35.47
CA SER A 242 14.19 -12.53 -36.38
C SER A 242 14.74 -13.04 -37.75
N GLU A 243 15.80 -12.44 -38.25
CA GLU A 243 16.48 -12.87 -39.49
C GLU A 243 17.19 -14.23 -39.28
N TYR A 244 17.77 -14.45 -38.09
CA TYR A 244 18.40 -15.71 -37.72
C TYR A 244 17.40 -16.89 -37.67
N TYR A 245 16.23 -16.67 -37.07
CA TYR A 245 15.16 -17.69 -36.99
C TYR A 245 14.46 -17.95 -38.35
N ASN A 246 14.48 -16.98 -39.28
CA ASN A 246 13.90 -17.19 -40.59
C ASN A 246 14.90 -17.79 -41.63
N SER A 247 16.15 -18.00 -41.21
CA SER A 247 17.21 -18.61 -42.06
C SER A 247 17.50 -20.07 -41.69
N LEU A 248 16.81 -20.63 -40.73
CA LEU A 248 16.81 -22.05 -40.30
C LEU A 248 15.58 -22.78 -40.83
#